data_9caa7ddf31e985afb911a1f56d5cfeb1
#
_entry.id   9caa7ddf31e985afb911a1f56d5cfeb1
#
_cell.length_a   1.000
_cell.length_b   1.000
_cell.length_c   1.000
_cell.angle_alpha   90.00
_cell.angle_beta   90.00
_cell.angle_gamma   90.00
#
_symmetry.space_group_name_H-M   'P 1'
#
loop_
_entity.id
_entity.type
_entity.pdbx_description
1 polymer ?
#
loop_
_entity_poly.entity_id
_entity_poly.type
_entity_poly.pdbx_seq_one_letter_code
_entity_poly.pdbx_strand_id
1 'polypeptide(L)'
;MFHQKQFRNYCRCHAINNFLGYKAIPYEQFDKYCNEFDKLNNMPLISKNNCYFYNNGGNNNIFGYVLEKVKYICKLETFYSDKNIISKIGHCDTIDGFIIFNNHHTWCIRKVNRKFHLIDSMKWMITPLNNEKLSQYLRGCKGIITIKEISH
;
A
#
# COMPACT_ATOMS: atom_id res chain seq x y z
N MET A 1 12.35 13.91 0.85
CA MET A 1 11.63 12.66 1.10
C MET A 1 11.24 12.05 -0.24
N PHE A 2 11.40 10.74 -0.37
CA PHE A 2 11.12 10.04 -1.63
C PHE A 2 9.64 10.09 -1.99
N HIS A 3 9.32 10.45 -3.25
CA HIS A 3 7.96 10.54 -3.75
C HIS A 3 7.95 10.18 -5.23
N GLN A 4 7.66 8.92 -5.54
CA GLN A 4 7.54 8.49 -6.93
C GLN A 4 6.22 8.97 -7.52
N LYS A 5 6.29 9.64 -8.67
CA LYS A 5 5.11 10.19 -9.35
C LYS A 5 4.44 9.16 -10.24
N GLN A 6 3.15 9.38 -10.49
CA GLN A 6 2.33 8.46 -11.27
C GLN A 6 2.87 8.26 -12.68
N PHE A 7 2.91 6.99 -13.09
CA PHE A 7 3.28 6.56 -14.42
C PHE A 7 2.37 5.40 -14.82
N ARG A 8 1.57 5.57 -15.88
CA ARG A 8 0.59 4.58 -16.34
C ARG A 8 -0.29 4.07 -15.18
N ASN A 9 -0.63 2.79 -15.18
CA ASN A 9 -1.48 2.17 -14.16
C ASN A 9 -0.69 1.51 -13.02
N TYR A 10 0.50 2.02 -12.72
CA TYR A 10 1.39 1.45 -11.71
C TYR A 10 1.18 2.04 -10.31
N CYS A 11 -0.04 2.46 -9.98
CA CYS A 11 -0.29 3.07 -8.66
C CYS A 11 0.08 2.13 -7.49
N ARG A 12 -0.11 0.82 -7.64
CA ARG A 12 0.27 -0.14 -6.60
C ARG A 12 1.78 -0.24 -6.45
N CYS A 13 2.50 -0.28 -7.56
CA CYS A 13 3.97 -0.26 -7.55
C CYS A 13 4.49 1.04 -6.92
N HIS A 14 3.92 2.18 -7.30
CA HIS A 14 4.28 3.47 -6.72
C HIS A 14 4.00 3.51 -5.21
N ALA A 15 2.85 2.98 -4.77
CA ALA A 15 2.52 2.93 -3.35
C ALA A 15 3.56 2.13 -2.56
N ILE A 16 4.00 0.98 -3.08
CA ILE A 16 5.03 0.17 -2.44
C ILE A 16 6.36 0.94 -2.38
N ASN A 17 6.81 1.51 -3.49
CA ASN A 17 8.07 2.25 -3.54
C ASN A 17 8.02 3.49 -2.65
N ASN A 18 6.92 4.21 -2.66
CA ASN A 18 6.73 5.36 -1.78
C ASN A 18 6.72 4.96 -0.31
N PHE A 19 6.11 3.82 0.01
CA PHE A 19 6.16 3.27 1.36
C PHE A 19 7.59 2.89 1.76
N LEU A 20 8.33 2.20 0.89
CA LEU A 20 9.69 1.78 1.17
C LEU A 20 10.68 2.96 1.19
N GLY A 21 10.34 4.06 0.53
CA GLY A 21 11.14 5.27 0.56
C GLY A 21 12.27 5.33 -0.47
N TYR A 22 12.25 4.43 -1.46
CA TYR A 22 13.17 4.41 -2.58
C TYR A 22 12.59 3.55 -3.70
N LYS A 23 13.15 3.63 -4.89
CA LYS A 23 12.70 2.83 -6.03
C LYS A 23 13.19 1.38 -5.87
N ALA A 24 12.59 0.68 -4.91
CA ALA A 24 12.97 -0.70 -4.59
C ALA A 24 12.55 -1.69 -5.67
N ILE A 25 11.40 -1.43 -6.31
CA ILE A 25 10.77 -2.34 -7.24
C ILE A 25 10.58 -1.62 -8.57
N PRO A 26 11.42 -1.90 -9.58
CA PRO A 26 11.21 -1.41 -10.94
C PRO A 26 9.92 -2.00 -11.53
N TYR A 27 9.33 -1.33 -12.51
CA TYR A 27 8.08 -1.80 -13.13
C TYR A 27 8.19 -3.22 -13.67
N GLU A 28 9.32 -3.56 -14.29
CA GLU A 28 9.55 -4.91 -14.80
C GLU A 28 9.51 -5.97 -13.69
N GLN A 29 10.12 -5.66 -12.56
CA GLN A 29 10.09 -6.57 -11.41
C GLN A 29 8.71 -6.66 -10.81
N PHE A 30 7.98 -5.56 -10.77
CA PHE A 30 6.59 -5.56 -10.30
C PHE A 30 5.72 -6.45 -11.19
N ASP A 31 5.87 -6.34 -12.51
CA ASP A 31 5.15 -7.18 -13.46
C ASP A 31 5.49 -8.67 -13.27
N LYS A 32 6.76 -8.98 -13.00
CA LYS A 32 7.17 -10.35 -12.67
C LYS A 32 6.50 -10.86 -11.41
N TYR A 33 6.43 -10.05 -10.37
CA TYR A 33 5.73 -10.43 -9.14
C TYR A 33 4.24 -10.67 -9.39
N CYS A 34 3.60 -9.83 -10.18
CA CYS A 34 2.20 -10.03 -10.55
C CYS A 34 2.00 -11.37 -11.27
N ASN A 35 2.88 -11.69 -12.21
CA ASN A 35 2.81 -12.95 -12.95
C ASN A 35 3.05 -14.17 -12.04
N GLU A 36 4.03 -14.09 -11.16
CA GLU A 36 4.29 -15.15 -10.17
C GLU A 36 3.08 -15.35 -9.24
N PHE A 37 2.52 -14.24 -8.76
CA PHE A 37 1.36 -14.26 -7.87
C PHE A 37 0.16 -14.91 -8.55
N ASP A 38 -0.10 -14.56 -9.81
CA ASP A 38 -1.21 -15.14 -10.57
C ASP A 38 -1.03 -16.65 -10.77
N LYS A 39 0.19 -17.10 -11.05
CA LYS A 39 0.50 -18.54 -11.19
C LYS A 39 0.32 -19.29 -9.88
N LEU A 40 0.78 -18.71 -8.77
CA LEU A 40 0.64 -19.32 -7.45
C LEU A 40 -0.81 -19.50 -7.05
N ASN A 41 -1.67 -18.58 -7.48
CA ASN A 41 -3.09 -18.60 -7.15
C ASN A 41 -3.95 -19.24 -8.25
N ASN A 42 -3.34 -19.83 -9.26
CA ASN A 42 -4.03 -20.44 -10.41
C ASN A 42 -5.05 -19.51 -11.05
N MET A 43 -4.71 -18.22 -11.13
CA MET A 43 -5.61 -17.21 -11.68
C MET A 43 -5.69 -17.33 -13.19
N PRO A 44 -6.89 -17.49 -13.78
CA PRO A 44 -7.05 -17.52 -15.23
C PRO A 44 -6.55 -16.24 -15.90
N LEU A 45 -5.89 -16.37 -17.05
CA LEU A 45 -5.35 -15.21 -17.77
C LEU A 45 -6.42 -14.19 -18.17
N ILE A 46 -7.64 -14.64 -18.41
CA ILE A 46 -8.74 -13.77 -18.83
C ILE A 46 -9.55 -13.23 -17.63
N SER A 47 -9.16 -13.57 -16.40
CA SER A 47 -9.87 -13.09 -15.22
C SER A 47 -9.59 -11.61 -14.97
N LYS A 48 -10.62 -10.86 -14.55
CA LYS A 48 -10.47 -9.47 -14.11
C LYS A 48 -9.55 -9.32 -12.90
N ASN A 49 -9.36 -10.40 -12.14
CA ASN A 49 -8.50 -10.41 -10.95
C ASN A 49 -7.06 -10.80 -11.28
N ASN A 50 -6.75 -11.10 -12.55
CA ASN A 50 -5.41 -11.43 -12.97
C ASN A 50 -4.53 -10.17 -12.92
N CYS A 51 -3.46 -10.23 -12.14
CA CYS A 51 -2.56 -9.10 -11.94
C CYS A 51 -1.79 -8.72 -13.20
N TYR A 52 -1.40 -9.72 -13.98
CA TYR A 52 -0.52 -9.52 -15.12
C TYR A 52 -1.27 -9.22 -16.41
N PHE A 53 -2.27 -10.05 -16.74
CA PHE A 53 -2.92 -10.03 -18.05
C PHE A 53 -3.60 -8.71 -18.36
N TYR A 54 -4.36 -8.17 -17.40
CA TYR A 54 -5.10 -6.93 -17.63
C TYR A 54 -4.25 -5.69 -17.53
N ASN A 55 -2.97 -5.82 -17.18
CA ASN A 55 -2.00 -4.72 -17.12
C ASN A 55 -2.55 -3.48 -16.42
N ASN A 56 -3.34 -3.70 -15.36
CA ASN A 56 -3.94 -2.63 -14.58
C ASN A 56 -3.15 -2.34 -13.30
N GLY A 57 -1.84 -2.62 -13.34
CA GLY A 57 -0.96 -2.36 -12.21
C GLY A 57 -1.12 -3.34 -11.06
N GLY A 58 -1.56 -4.57 -11.34
CA GLY A 58 -1.82 -5.58 -10.33
C GLY A 58 -3.19 -5.41 -9.67
N ASN A 59 -3.45 -6.20 -8.65
CA ASN A 59 -4.61 -6.06 -7.78
C ASN A 59 -4.16 -5.87 -6.33
N ASN A 60 -5.08 -5.55 -5.43
CA ASN A 60 -4.72 -5.21 -4.05
C ASN A 60 -4.18 -6.39 -3.23
N ASN A 61 -4.36 -7.63 -3.69
CA ASN A 61 -3.81 -8.80 -3.00
C ASN A 61 -2.30 -8.93 -3.19
N ILE A 62 -1.73 -8.21 -4.14
CA ILE A 62 -0.29 -8.26 -4.44
C ILE A 62 0.55 -7.68 -3.29
N PHE A 63 0.01 -6.79 -2.47
CA PHE A 63 0.78 -6.11 -1.42
C PHE A 63 1.38 -7.09 -0.43
N GLY A 64 0.59 -8.03 0.07
CA GLY A 64 1.11 -9.05 0.99
C GLY A 64 2.22 -9.87 0.37
N TYR A 65 2.05 -10.27 -0.88
CA TYR A 65 3.04 -11.06 -1.60
C TYR A 65 4.36 -10.32 -1.79
N VAL A 66 4.31 -9.08 -2.25
CA VAL A 66 5.52 -8.30 -2.55
C VAL A 66 6.20 -7.82 -1.27
N LEU A 67 5.45 -7.27 -0.33
CA LEU A 67 6.03 -6.70 0.89
C LEU A 67 6.61 -7.75 1.81
N GLU A 68 6.09 -8.97 1.81
CA GLU A 68 6.69 -10.07 2.56
C GLU A 68 8.12 -10.37 2.09
N LYS A 69 8.38 -10.22 0.80
CA LYS A 69 9.74 -10.44 0.25
C LYS A 69 10.76 -9.43 0.78
N VAL A 70 10.31 -8.27 1.22
CA VAL A 70 11.15 -7.24 1.84
C VAL A 70 10.92 -7.13 3.35
N LYS A 71 10.39 -8.22 3.95
CA LYS A 71 10.26 -8.42 5.39
C LYS A 71 9.23 -7.51 6.07
N TYR A 72 8.10 -7.29 5.42
CA TYR A 72 6.96 -6.62 6.02
C TYR A 72 5.75 -7.53 6.05
N ILE A 73 4.91 -7.35 7.05
CA ILE A 73 3.63 -8.03 7.18
C ILE A 73 2.53 -7.04 6.87
N CYS A 74 1.58 -7.45 6.05
CA CYS A 74 0.41 -6.67 5.69
C CYS A 74 -0.83 -7.28 6.33
N LYS A 75 -1.67 -6.43 6.90
CA LYS A 75 -2.97 -6.84 7.42
C LYS A 75 -4.06 -5.98 6.80
N LEU A 76 -4.98 -6.62 6.09
CA LEU A 76 -6.15 -5.94 5.55
C LEU A 76 -7.11 -5.58 6.69
N GLU A 77 -7.48 -4.32 6.76
CA GLU A 77 -8.49 -3.85 7.67
C GLU A 77 -9.82 -3.78 6.95
N THR A 78 -10.74 -4.64 7.34
CA THR A 78 -12.02 -4.82 6.64
C THR A 78 -13.18 -4.15 7.36
N PHE A 79 -12.89 -3.14 8.16
CA PHE A 79 -13.92 -2.48 8.86
C PHE A 79 -14.04 -1.06 8.56
N TYR A 80 -15.14 -0.56 8.92
CA TYR A 80 -15.53 0.80 8.75
C TYR A 80 -15.99 1.38 10.08
N SER A 81 -15.56 0.75 11.17
CA SER A 81 -15.89 1.16 12.53
C SER A 81 -14.84 2.14 13.06
N ASP A 82 -15.26 3.31 13.51
CA ASP A 82 -14.38 4.31 14.11
C ASP A 82 -13.58 3.77 15.29
N LYS A 83 -14.17 2.86 16.05
CA LYS A 83 -13.50 2.26 17.22
C LYS A 83 -12.24 1.51 16.83
N ASN A 84 -12.28 0.74 15.73
CA ASN A 84 -11.14 -0.04 15.29
C ASN A 84 -10.00 0.85 14.82
N ILE A 85 -10.32 1.91 14.09
CA ILE A 85 -9.33 2.85 13.61
C ILE A 85 -8.65 3.58 14.78
N ILE A 86 -9.44 4.07 15.75
CA ILE A 86 -8.92 4.76 16.93
C ILE A 86 -8.02 3.83 17.73
N SER A 87 -8.45 2.59 17.94
CA SER A 87 -7.65 1.59 18.64
C SER A 87 -6.31 1.35 17.96
N LYS A 88 -6.29 1.29 16.62
CA LYS A 88 -5.07 1.10 15.86
C LYS A 88 -4.11 2.28 15.95
N ILE A 89 -4.64 3.48 15.95
CA ILE A 89 -3.82 4.68 16.11
C ILE A 89 -3.18 4.71 17.50
N GLY A 90 -3.87 4.20 18.51
CA GLY A 90 -3.30 4.04 19.84
C GLY A 90 -2.10 3.09 19.88
N HIS A 91 -1.95 2.22 18.87
CA HIS A 91 -0.83 1.30 18.75
C HIS A 91 0.10 1.66 17.57
N CYS A 92 0.10 2.91 17.14
CA CYS A 92 0.85 3.34 15.97
C CYS A 92 2.37 3.20 16.12
N ASP A 93 2.89 3.01 17.32
CA ASP A 93 4.32 2.73 17.52
C ASP A 93 4.75 1.42 16.86
N THR A 94 3.83 0.49 16.68
CA THR A 94 4.10 -0.82 16.07
C THR A 94 3.79 -0.88 14.57
N ILE A 95 3.20 0.18 14.02
CA ILE A 95 2.80 0.24 12.61
C ILE A 95 3.77 1.15 11.86
N ASP A 96 4.31 0.67 10.76
CA ASP A 96 5.25 1.43 9.93
C ASP A 96 4.55 2.28 8.87
N GLY A 97 3.33 1.93 8.54
CA GLY A 97 2.52 2.72 7.63
C GLY A 97 1.30 1.96 7.15
N PHE A 98 0.71 2.50 6.09
CA PHE A 98 -0.53 1.99 5.53
C PHE A 98 -0.49 2.05 4.01
N ILE A 99 -1.11 1.07 3.37
CA ILE A 99 -1.52 1.20 1.98
C ILE A 99 -3.00 1.54 1.99
N ILE A 100 -3.38 2.57 1.26
CA ILE A 100 -4.76 3.03 1.15
C ILE A 100 -5.23 2.80 -0.27
N PHE A 101 -6.43 2.28 -0.44
CA PHE A 101 -6.97 2.06 -1.77
C PHE A 101 -8.46 2.36 -1.84
N ASN A 102 -8.89 2.75 -3.02
CA ASN A 102 -10.30 2.82 -3.41
C ASN A 102 -10.48 2.02 -4.72
N ASN A 103 -11.62 2.18 -5.39
CA ASN A 103 -11.90 1.41 -6.60
C ASN A 103 -11.00 1.75 -7.78
N HIS A 104 -10.31 2.90 -7.75
CA HIS A 104 -9.60 3.43 -8.91
C HIS A 104 -8.13 3.77 -8.66
N HIS A 105 -7.69 3.84 -7.40
CA HIS A 105 -6.35 4.30 -7.08
C HIS A 105 -5.84 3.70 -5.78
N THR A 106 -4.51 3.67 -5.64
CA THR A 106 -3.82 3.17 -4.46
C THR A 106 -2.65 4.10 -4.13
N TRP A 107 -2.48 4.41 -2.86
CA TRP A 107 -1.40 5.27 -2.36
C TRP A 107 -0.99 4.80 -0.97
N CYS A 108 -0.07 5.52 -0.32
CA CYS A 108 0.43 5.07 0.98
C CYS A 108 0.50 6.19 2.02
N ILE A 109 0.58 5.76 3.27
CA ILE A 109 0.99 6.59 4.40
C ILE A 109 2.22 5.92 4.99
N ARG A 110 3.31 6.67 5.10
CA ARG A 110 4.60 6.16 5.59
C ARG A 110 5.03 6.90 6.84
N LYS A 111 5.56 6.16 7.81
CA LYS A 111 6.14 6.75 9.01
C LYS A 111 7.61 7.06 8.75
N VAL A 112 7.99 8.31 8.97
CA VAL A 112 9.38 8.78 8.90
C VAL A 112 9.65 9.62 10.13
N ASN A 113 10.69 9.28 10.89
CA ASN A 113 11.04 9.96 12.13
C ASN A 113 9.85 10.09 13.08
N ARG A 114 9.09 9.00 13.25
CA ARG A 114 7.92 8.90 14.12
C ARG A 114 6.71 9.73 13.67
N LYS A 115 6.76 10.31 12.47
CA LYS A 115 5.65 11.09 11.91
C LYS A 115 5.11 10.40 10.67
N PHE A 116 3.80 10.37 10.54
CA PHE A 116 3.15 9.81 9.36
C PHE A 116 3.08 10.85 8.24
N HIS A 117 3.28 10.38 7.02
CA HIS A 117 3.22 11.22 5.82
C HIS A 117 2.38 10.55 4.76
N LEU A 118 1.42 11.29 4.23
CA LEU A 118 0.59 10.86 3.11
C LEU A 118 1.37 11.08 1.82
N ILE A 119 1.59 10.00 1.07
CA ILE A 119 2.37 10.04 -0.17
C ILE A 119 1.55 9.39 -1.28
N ASP A 120 1.08 10.20 -2.20
CA ASP A 120 0.25 9.77 -3.32
C ASP A 120 0.96 10.13 -4.63
N SER A 121 1.15 9.13 -5.50
CA SER A 121 1.83 9.34 -6.78
C SER A 121 1.10 10.33 -7.69
N MET A 122 -0.20 10.55 -7.47
CA MET A 122 -1.00 11.50 -8.24
C MET A 122 -1.03 12.91 -7.64
N LYS A 123 -0.43 13.11 -6.48
CA LYS A 123 -0.41 14.42 -5.80
C LYS A 123 0.94 15.09 -5.95
N TRP A 124 0.95 16.43 -5.87
CA TRP A 124 2.17 17.22 -5.98
C TRP A 124 3.04 17.15 -4.73
N MET A 125 2.41 17.08 -3.57
CA MET A 125 3.08 17.25 -2.29
C MET A 125 2.86 16.05 -1.39
N ILE A 126 3.88 15.78 -0.57
CA ILE A 126 3.77 14.88 0.56
C ILE A 126 3.14 15.66 1.71
N THR A 127 2.09 15.09 2.31
CA THR A 127 1.34 15.76 3.38
C THR A 127 1.66 15.14 4.73
N PRO A 128 2.23 15.88 5.68
CA PRO A 128 2.44 15.36 7.02
C PRO A 128 1.09 15.24 7.75
N LEU A 129 0.95 14.16 8.54
CA LEU A 129 -0.26 13.87 9.30
C LEU A 129 0.10 13.69 10.78
N ASN A 130 -0.40 14.55 11.65
CA ASN A 130 -0.35 14.27 13.08
C ASN A 130 -1.38 13.18 13.42
N ASN A 131 -1.39 12.69 14.67
CA ASN A 131 -2.27 11.60 15.06
C ASN A 131 -3.75 11.91 14.86
N GLU A 132 -4.16 13.14 15.11
CA GLU A 132 -5.53 13.58 14.91
C GLU A 132 -5.92 13.58 13.42
N LYS A 133 -5.08 14.16 12.58
CA LYS A 133 -5.29 14.19 11.13
C LYS A 133 -5.24 12.79 10.52
N LEU A 134 -4.34 11.94 11.01
CA LEU A 134 -4.27 10.54 10.59
C LEU A 134 -5.58 9.82 10.91
N SER A 135 -6.10 9.99 12.12
CA SER A 135 -7.37 9.40 12.54
C SER A 135 -8.51 9.84 11.63
N GLN A 136 -8.64 11.14 11.40
CA GLN A 136 -9.67 11.69 10.53
C GLN A 136 -9.55 11.17 9.10
N TYR A 137 -8.32 11.08 8.60
CA TYR A 137 -8.07 10.62 7.24
C TYR A 137 -8.48 9.15 7.07
N LEU A 138 -8.06 8.28 7.99
CA LEU A 138 -8.35 6.85 7.91
C LEU A 138 -9.84 6.55 8.02
N ARG A 139 -10.59 7.34 8.77
CA ARG A 139 -12.05 7.19 8.87
C ARG A 139 -12.76 7.36 7.53
N GLY A 140 -12.21 8.18 6.65
CA GLY A 140 -12.76 8.40 5.31
C GLY A 140 -12.32 7.41 4.25
N CYS A 141 -11.43 6.47 4.59
CA CYS A 141 -10.86 5.54 3.61
C CYS A 141 -11.71 4.28 3.48
N LYS A 142 -11.85 3.80 2.24
CA LYS A 142 -12.61 2.58 1.95
C LYS A 142 -11.80 1.32 2.20
N GLY A 143 -10.53 1.30 1.83
CA GLY A 143 -9.67 0.15 2.01
C GLY A 143 -8.36 0.55 2.65
N ILE A 144 -7.96 -0.16 3.70
CA ILE A 144 -6.75 0.11 4.46
C ILE A 144 -6.01 -1.19 4.70
N ILE A 145 -4.71 -1.20 4.36
CA ILE A 145 -3.80 -2.29 4.72
C ILE A 145 -2.78 -1.72 5.68
N THR A 146 -2.69 -2.27 6.89
CA THR A 146 -1.65 -1.90 7.84
C THR A 146 -0.38 -2.66 7.53
N ILE A 147 0.77 -1.99 7.68
CA ILE A 147 2.07 -2.57 7.36
C ILE A 147 2.96 -2.47 8.58
N LYS A 148 3.62 -3.58 8.89
CA LYS A 148 4.54 -3.69 10.01
C LYS A 148 5.77 -4.48 9.57
N GLU A 149 6.96 -4.01 9.95
CA GLU A 149 8.18 -4.75 9.71
C GLU A 149 8.21 -6.04 10.55
N ILE A 150 8.71 -7.12 9.95
CA ILE A 150 8.86 -8.38 10.66
C ILE A 150 10.00 -8.21 11.68
N SER A 151 9.66 -8.36 12.95
CA SER A 151 10.66 -8.32 14.03
C SER A 151 11.54 -9.58 13.99
N HIS A 152 12.83 -9.37 14.17
CA HIS A 152 13.79 -10.46 14.28
C HIS A 152 14.09 -10.78 15.74
#